data_13f74ca7cde3ca0ad37be4e98e47e309
#
_entry.id   13f74ca7cde3ca0ad37be4e98e47e309
#
_cell.length_a   1.000
_cell.length_b   1.000
_cell.length_c   1.000
_cell.angle_alpha   90.00
_cell.angle_beta   90.00
_cell.angle_gamma   90.00
#
_symmetry.space_group_name_H-M   'P 1'
#
loop_
_entity.id
_entity.type
_entity.pdbx_description
1 polymer ?
#
loop_
_entity_poly.entity_id
_entity_poly.type
_entity_poly.pdbx_seq_one_letter_code
_entity_poly.pdbx_strand_id
1 'polypeptide(L)'
;MDTKPTKPGKSLQYYAREIHRILGYLTLGMTIAYALSGIILIHRSGDFMKRTTPVEQTIAPNLDSDQLATELKMRSLKVLNETDQTIFFADGQYDKATGKASYLKKEVVAPFNRFITLHKLADKQNPAIAYFTTFFGAVHFLLALTSLFMFKPSAHHFRSNMAYTALGIALLILLLCFA
;
A
#
# COMPACT_ATOMS: atom_id res chain seq x y z
N MET A 1 -58.69 -12.60 -23.89
CA MET A 1 -57.35 -13.08 -23.39
C MET A 1 -56.43 -11.90 -23.36
N ASP A 2 -56.35 -11.20 -22.23
CA ASP A 2 -55.47 -10.04 -22.04
C ASP A 2 -54.04 -10.52 -21.84
N THR A 3 -53.23 -10.40 -22.85
CA THR A 3 -51.77 -10.61 -22.72
C THR A 3 -51.13 -9.39 -22.04
N LYS A 4 -50.92 -9.51 -20.73
CA LYS A 4 -50.21 -8.51 -19.91
C LYS A 4 -48.80 -8.27 -20.55
N PRO A 5 -48.44 -7.04 -20.92
CA PRO A 5 -47.16 -6.78 -21.57
C PRO A 5 -46.03 -7.15 -20.58
N THR A 6 -45.19 -8.09 -20.98
CA THR A 6 -43.97 -8.45 -20.23
C THR A 6 -43.04 -7.23 -20.17
N LYS A 7 -42.70 -6.77 -18.93
CA LYS A 7 -41.76 -5.67 -18.75
C LYS A 7 -40.43 -6.04 -19.42
N PRO A 8 -39.87 -5.19 -20.30
CA PRO A 8 -38.60 -5.46 -20.91
C PRO A 8 -37.51 -5.66 -19.84
N GLY A 9 -36.70 -6.70 -19.99
CA GLY A 9 -35.59 -7.01 -19.09
C GLY A 9 -34.64 -5.81 -18.97
N LYS A 10 -34.04 -5.64 -17.77
CA LYS A 10 -33.07 -4.57 -17.53
C LYS A 10 -31.84 -4.77 -18.42
N SER A 11 -31.31 -3.69 -18.99
CA SER A 11 -30.16 -3.73 -19.90
C SER A 11 -28.84 -4.06 -19.18
N LEU A 12 -27.83 -4.54 -19.92
CA LEU A 12 -26.48 -4.76 -19.39
C LEU A 12 -25.91 -3.50 -18.71
N GLN A 13 -26.14 -2.32 -19.31
CA GLN A 13 -25.70 -1.03 -18.76
C GLN A 13 -26.36 -0.70 -17.43
N TYR A 14 -27.60 -1.14 -17.21
CA TYR A 14 -28.26 -0.98 -15.94
C TYR A 14 -27.55 -1.80 -14.85
N TYR A 15 -27.26 -3.07 -15.11
CA TYR A 15 -26.56 -3.94 -14.15
C TYR A 15 -25.13 -3.47 -13.91
N ALA A 16 -24.41 -3.07 -14.96
CA ALA A 16 -23.04 -2.55 -14.85
C ALA A 16 -22.99 -1.32 -13.90
N ARG A 17 -23.90 -0.36 -14.07
CA ARG A 17 -23.99 0.83 -13.21
C ARG A 17 -24.36 0.48 -11.78
N GLU A 18 -25.30 -0.44 -11.60
CA GLU A 18 -25.74 -0.86 -10.25
C GLU A 18 -24.63 -1.55 -9.48
N ILE A 19 -23.96 -2.52 -10.12
CA ILE A 19 -22.80 -3.23 -9.54
C ILE A 19 -21.67 -2.25 -9.24
N HIS A 20 -21.30 -1.40 -10.20
CA HIS A 20 -20.27 -0.40 -10.00
C HIS A 20 -20.55 0.53 -8.83
N ARG A 21 -21.79 0.99 -8.70
CA ARG A 21 -22.24 1.84 -7.60
C ARG A 21 -22.10 1.13 -6.25
N ILE A 22 -22.62 -0.09 -6.13
CA ILE A 22 -22.59 -0.85 -4.87
C ILE A 22 -21.15 -1.15 -4.46
N LEU A 23 -20.34 -1.68 -5.40
CA LEU A 23 -18.96 -2.04 -5.12
C LEU A 23 -18.09 -0.79 -4.83
N GLY A 24 -18.35 0.32 -5.53
CA GLY A 24 -17.64 1.59 -5.32
C GLY A 24 -17.85 2.12 -3.90
N TYR A 25 -19.09 2.18 -3.44
CA TYR A 25 -19.39 2.61 -2.06
C TYR A 25 -18.85 1.62 -1.01
N LEU A 26 -18.96 0.32 -1.26
CA LEU A 26 -18.45 -0.71 -0.36
C LEU A 26 -16.94 -0.61 -0.13
N THR A 27 -16.18 -0.28 -1.18
CA THR A 27 -14.71 -0.25 -1.12
C THR A 27 -14.12 1.14 -0.88
N LEU A 28 -14.94 2.20 -0.84
CA LEU A 28 -14.48 3.59 -0.77
C LEU A 28 -13.46 3.83 0.37
N GLY A 29 -13.78 3.41 1.59
CA GLY A 29 -12.90 3.60 2.75
C GLY A 29 -11.54 2.92 2.57
N MET A 30 -11.54 1.68 2.07
CA MET A 30 -10.31 0.94 1.81
C MET A 30 -9.51 1.56 0.67
N THR A 31 -10.17 2.03 -0.39
CA THR A 31 -9.51 2.71 -1.51
C THR A 31 -8.75 3.94 -1.03
N ILE A 32 -9.38 4.77 -0.19
CA ILE A 32 -8.73 5.95 0.41
C ILE A 32 -7.54 5.52 1.28
N ALA A 33 -7.72 4.52 2.16
CA ALA A 33 -6.66 4.04 3.03
C ALA A 33 -5.44 3.51 2.25
N TYR A 34 -5.67 2.71 1.20
CA TYR A 34 -4.60 2.17 0.36
C TYR A 34 -3.93 3.26 -0.48
N ALA A 35 -4.67 4.22 -1.03
CA ALA A 35 -4.11 5.35 -1.77
C ALA A 35 -3.17 6.19 -0.89
N LEU A 36 -3.62 6.56 0.32
CA LEU A 36 -2.80 7.31 1.28
C LEU A 36 -1.58 6.52 1.71
N SER A 37 -1.73 5.22 2.04
CA SER A 37 -0.60 4.38 2.42
C SER A 37 0.42 4.22 1.29
N GLY A 38 -0.03 4.14 0.04
CA GLY A 38 0.82 4.09 -1.14
C GLY A 38 1.68 5.34 -1.29
N ILE A 39 1.09 6.52 -1.15
CA ILE A 39 1.82 7.80 -1.19
C ILE A 39 2.90 7.85 -0.10
N ILE A 40 2.56 7.47 1.13
CA ILE A 40 3.52 7.46 2.25
C ILE A 40 4.65 6.45 2.01
N LEU A 41 4.33 5.28 1.43
CA LEU A 41 5.33 4.25 1.12
C LEU A 41 6.35 4.70 0.06
N ILE A 42 5.94 5.50 -0.93
CA ILE A 42 6.87 6.09 -1.91
C ILE A 42 7.87 7.02 -1.22
N HIS A 43 7.40 7.81 -0.25
CA HIS A 43 8.24 8.78 0.49
C HIS A 43 8.89 8.20 1.76
N ARG A 44 8.92 6.87 1.91
CA ARG A 44 9.45 6.19 3.12
C ARG A 44 10.93 6.43 3.40
N SER A 45 11.74 6.76 2.40
CA SER A 45 13.17 7.07 2.55
C SER A 45 13.43 8.44 3.19
N GLY A 46 12.49 9.39 3.07
CA GLY A 46 12.55 10.71 3.71
C GLY A 46 11.93 10.71 5.11
N ASP A 47 11.86 11.89 5.72
CA ASP A 47 11.26 12.11 7.04
C ASP A 47 9.77 12.44 6.97
N PHE A 48 9.15 12.31 5.79
CA PHE A 48 7.74 12.59 5.57
C PHE A 48 6.84 11.73 6.47
N MET A 49 6.01 12.39 7.27
CA MET A 49 5.08 11.78 8.24
C MET A 49 5.75 10.82 9.25
N LYS A 50 7.04 11.00 9.56
CA LYS A 50 7.74 10.25 10.59
C LYS A 50 7.91 11.09 11.85
N ARG A 51 7.82 10.41 12.98
CA ARG A 51 8.22 10.93 14.29
C ARG A 51 9.53 10.27 14.69
N THR A 52 10.46 11.07 15.16
CA THR A 52 11.72 10.59 15.72
C THR A 52 11.58 10.47 17.22
N THR A 53 11.88 9.30 17.76
CA THR A 53 11.83 9.02 19.20
C THR A 53 13.16 8.44 19.64
N PRO A 54 13.81 8.99 20.68
CA PRO A 54 15.00 8.39 21.26
C PRO A 54 14.62 7.06 21.92
N VAL A 55 15.41 6.03 21.65
CA VAL A 55 15.24 4.69 22.23
C VAL A 55 16.56 4.26 22.87
N GLU A 56 16.48 3.81 24.09
CA GLU A 56 17.57 3.12 24.78
C GLU A 56 17.12 1.70 25.09
N GLN A 57 17.90 0.73 24.66
CA GLN A 57 17.64 -0.68 24.98
C GLN A 57 18.96 -1.41 25.24
N THR A 58 18.90 -2.43 26.07
CA THR A 58 20.03 -3.34 26.32
C THR A 58 19.78 -4.61 25.55
N ILE A 59 20.76 -5.01 24.74
CA ILE A 59 20.78 -6.21 23.89
C ILE A 59 22.00 -7.05 24.25
N ALA A 60 22.25 -8.15 23.54
CA ALA A 60 23.42 -8.98 23.79
C ALA A 60 24.73 -8.15 23.67
N PRO A 61 25.72 -8.37 24.55
CA PRO A 61 27.03 -7.72 24.43
C PRO A 61 27.87 -8.33 23.29
N ASN A 62 28.90 -7.63 22.86
CA ASN A 62 29.87 -8.06 21.85
C ASN A 62 29.26 -8.46 20.49
N LEU A 63 28.16 -7.80 20.07
CA LEU A 63 27.63 -7.99 18.71
C LEU A 63 28.49 -7.27 17.68
N ASP A 64 28.66 -7.91 16.51
CA ASP A 64 29.18 -7.26 15.33
C ASP A 64 28.12 -6.39 14.62
N SER A 65 28.51 -5.66 13.58
CA SER A 65 27.61 -4.74 12.87
C SER A 65 26.41 -5.43 12.22
N ASP A 66 26.57 -6.68 11.71
CA ASP A 66 25.51 -7.43 11.03
C ASP A 66 24.52 -8.03 12.05
N GLN A 67 25.05 -8.56 13.14
CA GLN A 67 24.27 -9.04 14.28
C GLN A 67 23.48 -7.90 14.93
N LEU A 68 24.12 -6.73 15.12
CA LEU A 68 23.50 -5.52 15.64
C LEU A 68 22.33 -5.07 14.74
N ALA A 69 22.51 -5.06 13.42
CA ALA A 69 21.46 -4.71 12.47
C ALA A 69 20.26 -5.66 12.57
N THR A 70 20.52 -6.94 12.76
CA THR A 70 19.48 -7.98 12.89
C THR A 70 18.72 -7.82 14.21
N GLU A 71 19.43 -7.61 15.32
CA GLU A 71 18.85 -7.47 16.66
C GLU A 71 18.02 -6.17 16.78
N LEU A 72 18.52 -5.06 16.23
CA LEU A 72 17.79 -3.79 16.16
C LEU A 72 16.68 -3.80 15.09
N LYS A 73 16.54 -4.88 14.31
CA LYS A 73 15.60 -5.01 13.17
C LYS A 73 15.75 -3.88 12.15
N MET A 74 16.97 -3.41 11.96
CA MET A 74 17.33 -2.39 10.97
C MET A 74 17.75 -3.06 9.67
N ARG A 75 17.08 -2.77 8.56
CA ARG A 75 17.39 -3.37 7.23
C ARG A 75 18.77 -3.01 6.70
N SER A 76 19.28 -1.85 7.08
CA SER A 76 20.64 -1.41 6.75
C SER A 76 21.13 -0.53 7.90
N LEU A 77 22.12 -1.02 8.63
CA LEU A 77 22.85 -0.25 9.62
C LEU A 77 23.99 0.47 8.91
N LYS A 78 23.91 1.79 8.78
CA LYS A 78 25.00 2.56 8.21
C LYS A 78 26.01 2.86 9.29
N VAL A 79 27.02 1.98 9.43
CA VAL A 79 28.13 2.17 10.35
C VAL A 79 28.97 3.37 9.86
N LEU A 80 29.23 4.31 10.76
CA LEU A 80 30.05 5.49 10.52
C LEU A 80 31.47 5.28 11.02
N ASN A 81 31.59 4.67 12.22
CA ASN A 81 32.86 4.34 12.83
C ASN A 81 32.67 3.15 13.78
N GLU A 82 33.68 2.33 13.92
CA GLU A 82 33.71 1.19 14.82
C GLU A 82 35.02 1.19 15.59
N THR A 83 34.91 1.12 16.92
CA THR A 83 36.03 0.98 17.83
C THR A 83 35.93 -0.36 18.58
N ASP A 84 36.94 -0.72 19.34
CA ASP A 84 36.92 -1.95 20.14
C ASP A 84 35.76 -2.00 21.13
N GLN A 85 35.27 -0.84 21.60
CA GLN A 85 34.25 -0.73 22.62
C GLN A 85 32.88 -0.28 22.08
N THR A 86 32.84 0.47 20.97
CA THR A 86 31.61 1.13 20.54
C THR A 86 31.47 1.10 19.01
N ILE A 87 30.25 0.76 18.54
CA ILE A 87 29.83 0.92 17.14
C ILE A 87 29.00 2.19 17.03
N PHE A 88 29.49 3.15 16.22
CA PHE A 88 28.74 4.37 15.87
C PHE A 88 28.06 4.19 14.53
N PHE A 89 26.76 4.43 14.47
CA PHE A 89 25.98 4.38 13.25
C PHE A 89 25.14 5.65 13.05
N ALA A 90 24.58 5.84 11.87
CA ALA A 90 23.97 7.12 11.45
C ALA A 90 22.93 7.69 12.43
N ASP A 91 22.17 6.81 13.10
CA ASP A 91 21.09 7.21 13.99
C ASP A 91 21.37 6.93 15.48
N GLY A 92 22.61 6.47 15.85
CA GLY A 92 22.92 6.17 17.24
C GLY A 92 24.28 5.51 17.49
N GLN A 93 24.40 4.89 18.66
CA GLN A 93 25.60 4.19 19.11
C GLN A 93 25.23 2.92 19.88
N TYR A 94 26.14 1.97 19.87
CA TYR A 94 26.06 0.73 20.60
C TYR A 94 27.36 0.46 21.35
N ASP A 95 27.27 0.24 22.67
CA ASP A 95 28.38 -0.11 23.54
C ASP A 95 28.49 -1.66 23.59
N LYS A 96 29.60 -2.19 23.10
CA LYS A 96 29.86 -3.64 23.02
C LYS A 96 30.00 -4.29 24.39
N ALA A 97 30.58 -3.58 25.35
CA ALA A 97 30.84 -4.13 26.67
C ALA A 97 29.55 -4.28 27.50
N THR A 98 28.67 -3.29 27.44
CA THR A 98 27.45 -3.25 28.25
C THR A 98 26.23 -3.77 27.49
N GLY A 99 26.30 -3.90 26.17
CA GLY A 99 25.17 -4.22 25.30
C GLY A 99 24.18 -3.06 25.17
N LYS A 100 24.50 -1.86 25.62
CA LYS A 100 23.58 -0.71 25.60
C LYS A 100 23.58 -0.07 24.22
N ALA A 101 22.42 -0.04 23.57
CA ALA A 101 22.17 0.67 22.33
C ALA A 101 21.30 1.92 22.59
N SER A 102 21.78 3.09 22.14
CA SER A 102 21.05 4.36 22.19
C SER A 102 20.93 4.92 20.79
N TYR A 103 19.71 5.09 20.30
CA TYR A 103 19.48 5.49 18.91
C TYR A 103 18.16 6.22 18.70
N LEU A 104 18.05 6.93 17.58
CA LEU A 104 16.87 7.63 17.14
C LEU A 104 16.01 6.73 16.24
N LYS A 105 14.86 6.29 16.74
CA LYS A 105 13.92 5.49 15.98
C LYS A 105 12.96 6.39 15.21
N LYS A 106 12.93 6.25 13.90
CA LYS A 106 12.02 6.98 13.01
C LYS A 106 10.84 6.08 12.64
N GLU A 107 9.64 6.44 13.09
CA GLU A 107 8.42 5.69 12.81
C GLU A 107 7.35 6.60 12.22
N VAL A 108 6.58 6.06 11.26
CA VAL A 108 5.43 6.78 10.70
C VAL A 108 4.38 6.98 11.80
N VAL A 109 3.84 8.19 11.90
CA VAL A 109 2.85 8.56 12.93
C VAL A 109 1.52 7.80 12.74
N ALA A 110 0.82 7.55 13.86
CA ALA A 110 -0.54 7.01 13.83
C ALA A 110 -1.52 8.07 13.25
N PRO A 111 -2.57 7.66 12.50
CA PRO A 111 -2.98 6.29 12.20
C PRO A 111 -2.30 5.67 10.95
N PHE A 112 -1.48 6.42 10.23
CA PHE A 112 -0.90 6.02 8.93
C PHE A 112 0.00 4.79 9.01
N ASN A 113 0.71 4.59 10.14
CA ASN A 113 1.51 3.39 10.37
C ASN A 113 0.67 2.10 10.31
N ARG A 114 -0.59 2.14 10.79
CA ARG A 114 -1.51 0.98 10.73
C ARG A 114 -1.93 0.67 9.30
N PHE A 115 -2.22 1.68 8.48
CA PHE A 115 -2.55 1.48 7.06
C PHE A 115 -1.36 0.90 6.27
N ILE A 116 -0.14 1.38 6.54
CA ILE A 116 1.07 0.82 5.94
C ILE A 116 1.28 -0.63 6.39
N THR A 117 1.06 -0.93 7.66
CA THR A 117 1.17 -2.29 8.19
C THR A 117 0.17 -3.22 7.52
N LEU A 118 -1.10 -2.80 7.39
CA LEU A 118 -2.13 -3.57 6.68
C LEU A 118 -1.71 -3.87 5.24
N HIS A 119 -1.15 -2.89 4.54
CA HIS A 119 -0.65 -3.05 3.17
C HIS A 119 0.51 -4.04 3.07
N LYS A 120 1.43 -4.04 4.05
CA LYS A 120 2.60 -4.94 4.09
C LYS A 120 2.26 -6.35 4.56
N LEU A 121 1.31 -6.50 5.50
CA LEU A 121 0.90 -7.79 6.04
C LEU A 121 0.14 -8.66 5.03
N ALA A 122 -0.32 -8.08 3.93
CA ALA A 122 -0.89 -8.85 2.83
C ALA A 122 0.07 -9.90 2.26
N ASP A 123 1.37 -9.77 2.56
CA ASP A 123 2.40 -10.58 1.90
C ASP A 123 2.67 -11.95 2.56
N LYS A 124 2.60 -12.16 3.87
CA LYS A 124 3.05 -13.49 4.38
C LYS A 124 2.65 -13.90 5.81
N GLN A 125 2.18 -13.04 6.66
CA GLN A 125 2.09 -13.39 8.10
C GLN A 125 0.67 -13.63 8.63
N ASN A 126 -0.35 -13.21 7.88
CA ASN A 126 -1.74 -13.39 8.30
C ASN A 126 -2.62 -13.76 7.10
N PRO A 127 -3.01 -15.04 6.98
CA PRO A 127 -3.82 -15.50 5.85
C PRO A 127 -5.15 -14.77 5.73
N ALA A 128 -5.77 -14.34 6.83
CA ALA A 128 -7.02 -13.58 6.78
C ALA A 128 -6.84 -12.22 6.08
N ILE A 129 -5.73 -11.54 6.33
CA ILE A 129 -5.41 -10.27 5.66
C ILE A 129 -5.10 -10.51 4.18
N ALA A 130 -4.39 -11.59 3.85
CA ALA A 130 -4.10 -11.95 2.46
C ALA A 130 -5.39 -12.22 1.68
N TYR A 131 -6.32 -13.00 2.21
CA TYR A 131 -7.63 -13.24 1.59
C TYR A 131 -8.44 -11.95 1.43
N PHE A 132 -8.47 -11.11 2.46
CA PHE A 132 -9.17 -9.83 2.40
C PHE A 132 -8.59 -8.91 1.32
N THR A 133 -7.27 -8.81 1.21
CA THR A 133 -6.59 -7.99 0.20
C THR A 133 -6.82 -8.53 -1.20
N THR A 134 -6.80 -9.86 -1.38
CA THR A 134 -7.12 -10.51 -2.66
C THR A 134 -8.56 -10.22 -3.08
N PHE A 135 -9.52 -10.35 -2.15
CA PHE A 135 -10.92 -9.98 -2.39
C PHE A 135 -11.05 -8.50 -2.79
N PHE A 136 -10.39 -7.60 -2.06
CA PHE A 136 -10.37 -6.17 -2.37
C PHE A 136 -9.81 -5.88 -3.78
N GLY A 137 -8.71 -6.55 -4.16
CA GLY A 137 -8.15 -6.46 -5.50
C GLY A 137 -9.12 -6.96 -6.59
N ALA A 138 -9.78 -8.09 -6.35
CA ALA A 138 -10.78 -8.64 -7.26
C ALA A 138 -11.97 -7.69 -7.45
N VAL A 139 -12.45 -7.06 -6.38
CA VAL A 139 -13.51 -6.05 -6.43
C VAL A 139 -13.07 -4.83 -7.26
N HIS A 140 -11.83 -4.34 -7.09
CA HIS A 140 -11.29 -3.24 -7.90
C HIS A 140 -11.18 -3.59 -9.38
N PHE A 141 -10.80 -4.83 -9.68
CA PHE A 141 -10.80 -5.32 -11.05
C PHE A 141 -12.22 -5.31 -11.65
N LEU A 142 -13.23 -5.77 -10.90
CA LEU A 142 -14.64 -5.70 -11.32
C LEU A 142 -15.13 -4.25 -11.49
N LEU A 143 -14.69 -3.33 -10.62
CA LEU A 143 -14.98 -1.90 -10.79
C LEU A 143 -14.42 -1.35 -12.11
N ALA A 144 -13.18 -1.70 -12.44
CA ALA A 144 -12.57 -1.31 -13.72
C ALA A 144 -13.34 -1.89 -14.91
N LEU A 145 -13.70 -3.19 -14.87
CA LEU A 145 -14.48 -3.82 -15.93
C LEU A 145 -15.87 -3.20 -16.08
N THR A 146 -16.60 -3.02 -14.98
CA THR A 146 -17.96 -2.48 -15.04
C THR A 146 -17.98 -1.04 -15.57
N SER A 147 -16.92 -0.26 -15.36
CA SER A 147 -16.80 1.10 -15.89
C SER A 147 -16.87 1.14 -17.43
N LEU A 148 -16.32 0.13 -18.11
CA LEU A 148 -16.34 0.03 -19.56
C LEU A 148 -17.75 -0.23 -20.11
N PHE A 149 -18.60 -0.91 -19.33
CA PHE A 149 -19.95 -1.32 -19.75
C PHE A 149 -21.06 -0.38 -19.24
N MET A 150 -20.72 0.67 -18.48
CA MET A 150 -21.73 1.61 -17.93
C MET A 150 -22.46 2.42 -19.01
N PHE A 151 -21.82 2.68 -20.14
CA PHE A 151 -22.35 3.51 -21.20
C PHE A 151 -22.64 2.71 -22.47
N LYS A 152 -23.72 3.08 -23.16
CA LYS A 152 -24.02 2.49 -24.48
C LYS A 152 -23.01 3.00 -25.50
N PRO A 153 -22.61 2.19 -26.50
CA PRO A 153 -21.77 2.64 -27.62
C PRO A 153 -22.32 3.85 -28.38
N SER A 154 -23.64 4.01 -28.41
CA SER A 154 -24.32 5.15 -29.02
C SER A 154 -24.35 6.42 -28.16
N ALA A 155 -23.86 6.37 -26.92
CA ALA A 155 -23.83 7.55 -26.06
C ALA A 155 -22.80 8.58 -26.53
N HIS A 156 -23.14 9.86 -26.46
CA HIS A 156 -22.29 10.96 -26.92
C HIS A 156 -20.85 10.92 -26.37
N HIS A 157 -20.70 10.56 -25.09
CA HIS A 157 -19.39 10.51 -24.42
C HIS A 157 -18.68 9.15 -24.54
N PHE A 158 -19.25 8.15 -25.22
CA PHE A 158 -18.63 6.83 -25.31
C PHE A 158 -17.24 6.86 -25.95
N ARG A 159 -17.10 7.58 -27.07
CA ARG A 159 -15.81 7.68 -27.78
C ARG A 159 -14.73 8.37 -26.94
N SER A 160 -15.06 9.45 -26.25
CA SER A 160 -14.11 10.14 -25.38
C SER A 160 -13.71 9.28 -24.18
N ASN A 161 -14.64 8.55 -23.57
CA ASN A 161 -14.34 7.63 -22.48
C ASN A 161 -13.39 6.51 -22.92
N MET A 162 -13.60 5.94 -24.13
CA MET A 162 -12.70 4.94 -24.68
C MET A 162 -11.33 5.52 -25.01
N ALA A 163 -11.24 6.77 -25.49
CA ALA A 163 -9.97 7.44 -25.72
C ALA A 163 -9.19 7.67 -24.42
N TYR A 164 -9.85 8.09 -23.33
CA TYR A 164 -9.21 8.21 -22.02
C TYR A 164 -8.75 6.86 -21.45
N THR A 165 -9.54 5.81 -21.65
CA THR A 165 -9.14 4.45 -21.25
C THR A 165 -7.90 3.99 -22.04
N ALA A 166 -7.88 4.20 -23.35
CA ALA A 166 -6.73 3.86 -24.19
C ALA A 166 -5.48 4.65 -23.79
N LEU A 167 -5.63 5.95 -23.50
CA LEU A 167 -4.55 6.79 -23.01
C LEU A 167 -3.99 6.28 -21.67
N GLY A 168 -4.86 5.90 -20.73
CA GLY A 168 -4.45 5.34 -19.43
C GLY A 168 -3.65 4.04 -19.58
N ILE A 169 -4.11 3.15 -20.49
CA ILE A 169 -3.40 1.90 -20.80
C ILE A 169 -2.04 2.20 -21.46
N ALA A 170 -1.99 3.14 -22.40
CA ALA A 170 -0.74 3.52 -23.06
C ALA A 170 0.28 4.09 -22.06
N LEU A 171 -0.16 4.94 -21.13
CA LEU A 171 0.70 5.45 -20.06
C LEU A 171 1.23 4.34 -19.13
N LEU A 172 0.40 3.35 -18.80
CA LEU A 172 0.84 2.19 -18.02
C LEU A 172 1.91 1.39 -18.77
N ILE A 173 1.69 1.10 -20.04
CA ILE A 173 2.66 0.38 -20.88
C ILE A 173 3.98 1.16 -20.96
N LEU A 174 3.90 2.48 -21.16
CA LEU A 174 5.07 3.35 -21.18
C LEU A 174 5.86 3.26 -19.88
N LEU A 175 5.18 3.36 -18.73
CA LEU A 175 5.83 3.22 -17.41
C LEU A 175 6.51 1.86 -17.24
N LEU A 176 5.87 0.77 -17.69
CA LEU A 176 6.44 -0.58 -17.59
C LEU A 176 7.68 -0.76 -18.49
N CYS A 177 7.79 -0.01 -19.60
CA CYS A 177 8.99 -0.04 -20.44
C CYS A 177 10.19 0.68 -19.82
N PHE A 178 9.96 1.57 -18.84
CA PHE A 178 11.01 2.32 -18.13
C PHE A 178 11.30 1.80 -16.71
N ALA A 179 10.55 0.81 -16.22
CA ALA A 179 10.75 0.20 -14.91
C ALA A 179 11.75 -0.95 -14.96
#